data_4fb929e8f9a4e6701f75c1f8149ae3e0
#
_entry.id   4fb929e8f9a4e6701f75c1f8149ae3e0
#
_cell.length_a   1.000
_cell.length_b   1.000
_cell.length_c   1.000
_cell.angle_alpha   90.00
_cell.angle_beta   90.00
_cell.angle_gamma   90.00
#
_symmetry.space_group_name_H-M   'P 1'
#
loop_
_entity.id
_entity.type
_entity.pdbx_description
1 polymer ?
#
loop_
_entity_poly.entity_id
_entity_poly.type
_entity_poly.pdbx_seq_one_letter_code
_entity_poly.pdbx_strand_id
1 'polypeptide(L)'
;MKTRKFLALALALIMAFAMIPVASLAENVDGLVNEAAAMRKLDNAWAALDAAEADALAQGMSRTEVINAVYTAALNLNTVDKDSFSDFTKDGFYFTVDGMYCAYNYRLRNELNTDCAPVEEGVVLTKGNGKKSALKDAESPNVFLIAPYYGHDSSFTDQYKREAQSIAAATGGDYLLIQSTSATGPAIAENFVDKGVVIFDSHGTQSGTSSYLCLTTNSGITQEDYNNGWAVRSGSAAFIDGRYIEHHAPDTLSNCFVWMAICEGMKRQGQG
;
A
#
# COMPACT_ATOMS: atom_id res chain seq x y z
N MET A 1 23.04 -51.54 -19.17
CA MET A 1 23.80 -50.30 -18.84
C MET A 1 22.97 -49.04 -18.59
N LYS A 2 21.69 -48.96 -18.96
CA LYS A 2 20.84 -47.75 -18.76
C LYS A 2 20.33 -47.58 -17.31
N THR A 3 20.04 -48.63 -16.58
CA THR A 3 19.50 -48.65 -15.21
C THR A 3 20.46 -48.08 -14.12
N ARG A 4 21.79 -48.30 -14.28
CA ARG A 4 22.78 -47.80 -13.32
C ARG A 4 22.98 -46.26 -13.38
N LYS A 5 22.76 -45.64 -14.52
CA LYS A 5 22.86 -44.18 -14.68
C LYS A 5 21.64 -43.44 -14.06
N PHE A 6 20.46 -44.05 -14.11
CA PHE A 6 19.25 -43.51 -13.47
C PHE A 6 19.34 -43.55 -11.93
N LEU A 7 19.90 -44.66 -11.42
CA LEU A 7 20.06 -44.77 -9.93
C LEU A 7 21.09 -43.79 -9.40
N ALA A 8 22.17 -43.53 -10.09
CA ALA A 8 23.17 -42.53 -9.71
C ALA A 8 22.64 -41.11 -9.75
N LEU A 9 21.79 -40.78 -10.76
CA LEU A 9 21.16 -39.46 -10.90
C LEU A 9 20.12 -39.23 -9.79
N ALA A 10 19.32 -40.24 -9.46
CA ALA A 10 18.34 -40.17 -8.37
C ALA A 10 19.04 -40.04 -6.99
N LEU A 11 20.15 -40.74 -6.73
CA LEU A 11 20.91 -40.59 -5.51
C LEU A 11 21.58 -39.22 -5.39
N ALA A 12 22.08 -38.63 -6.50
CA ALA A 12 22.67 -37.29 -6.52
C ALA A 12 21.61 -36.21 -6.27
N LEU A 13 20.38 -36.37 -6.79
CA LEU A 13 19.26 -35.47 -6.52
C LEU A 13 18.85 -35.53 -5.02
N ILE A 14 18.76 -36.73 -4.45
CA ILE A 14 18.41 -36.90 -3.03
C ILE A 14 19.49 -36.32 -2.14
N MET A 15 20.78 -36.46 -2.48
CA MET A 15 21.87 -35.85 -1.72
C MET A 15 21.93 -34.33 -1.89
N ALA A 16 21.54 -33.78 -3.03
CA ALA A 16 21.44 -32.32 -3.22
C ALA A 16 20.32 -31.70 -2.38
N PHE A 17 19.21 -32.40 -2.20
CA PHE A 17 18.13 -31.95 -1.29
C PHE A 17 18.48 -32.14 0.20
N ALA A 18 19.35 -33.09 0.55
CA ALA A 18 19.80 -33.31 1.91
C ALA A 18 20.89 -32.34 2.38
N MET A 19 21.44 -31.52 1.46
CA MET A 19 22.44 -30.49 1.79
C MET A 19 21.88 -29.07 1.82
N ILE A 20 20.55 -28.89 1.82
CA ILE A 20 19.97 -27.62 2.21
C ILE A 20 20.26 -27.48 3.71
N PRO A 21 21.06 -26.50 4.14
CA PRO A 21 21.38 -26.39 5.58
C PRO A 21 20.08 -26.16 6.34
N VAL A 22 19.77 -27.09 7.24
CA VAL A 22 18.59 -27.00 8.13
C VAL A 22 18.60 -25.68 8.91
N ALA A 23 19.76 -25.09 9.13
CA ALA A 23 19.92 -23.77 9.70
C ALA A 23 19.21 -22.64 8.91
N SER A 24 19.24 -22.67 7.56
CA SER A 24 18.55 -21.65 6.76
C SER A 24 17.03 -21.77 6.80
N LEU A 25 16.51 -22.98 7.01
CA LEU A 25 15.07 -23.19 7.19
C LEU A 25 14.63 -22.77 8.62
N ALA A 26 15.47 -22.99 9.63
CA ALA A 26 15.20 -22.57 11.00
C ALA A 26 15.21 -21.05 11.14
N GLU A 27 16.19 -20.35 10.56
CA GLU A 27 16.24 -18.88 10.55
C GLU A 27 15.01 -18.26 9.85
N ASN A 28 14.59 -18.83 8.72
CA ASN A 28 13.39 -18.36 8.04
C ASN A 28 12.10 -18.60 8.86
N VAL A 29 12.01 -19.72 9.57
CA VAL A 29 10.85 -20.02 10.42
C VAL A 29 10.81 -19.09 11.63
N ASP A 30 11.94 -18.85 12.29
CA ASP A 30 12.02 -17.92 13.42
C ASP A 30 11.73 -16.48 13.00
N GLY A 31 12.21 -16.05 11.81
CA GLY A 31 11.89 -14.76 11.24
C GLY A 31 10.39 -14.58 11.01
N LEU A 32 9.73 -15.53 10.36
CA LEU A 32 8.29 -15.51 10.10
C LEU A 32 7.45 -15.56 11.40
N VAL A 33 7.90 -16.30 12.41
CA VAL A 33 7.23 -16.34 13.73
C VAL A 33 7.34 -15.00 14.42
N ASN A 34 8.51 -14.35 14.37
CA ASN A 34 8.74 -13.03 14.95
C ASN A 34 7.93 -11.94 14.23
N GLU A 35 7.90 -11.97 12.90
CA GLU A 35 7.07 -11.06 12.11
C GLU A 35 5.58 -11.21 12.44
N ALA A 36 5.07 -12.44 12.44
CA ALA A 36 3.67 -12.70 12.79
C ALA A 36 3.34 -12.28 14.24
N ALA A 37 4.30 -12.32 15.17
CA ALA A 37 4.11 -11.84 16.53
C ALA A 37 4.08 -10.31 16.58
N ALA A 38 4.94 -9.62 15.84
CA ALA A 38 4.95 -8.16 15.74
C ALA A 38 3.67 -7.62 15.08
N MET A 39 3.25 -8.24 13.98
CA MET A 39 2.00 -7.87 13.30
C MET A 39 0.78 -8.06 14.19
N ARG A 40 0.74 -9.14 15.02
CA ARG A 40 -0.34 -9.31 16.02
C ARG A 40 -0.35 -8.21 17.09
N LYS A 41 0.82 -7.72 17.53
CA LYS A 41 0.87 -6.59 18.47
C LYS A 41 0.33 -5.32 17.83
N LEU A 42 0.67 -5.10 16.57
CA LEU A 42 0.14 -3.99 15.79
C LEU A 42 -1.38 -4.08 15.66
N ASP A 43 -1.92 -5.25 15.30
CA ASP A 43 -3.36 -5.47 15.19
C ASP A 43 -4.08 -5.26 16.55
N ASN A 44 -3.51 -5.76 17.64
CA ASN A 44 -4.06 -5.56 18.98
C ASN A 44 -4.05 -4.09 19.41
N ALA A 45 -2.99 -3.36 19.08
CA ALA A 45 -2.94 -1.93 19.34
C ALA A 45 -4.05 -1.21 18.56
N TRP A 46 -4.20 -1.49 17.29
CA TRP A 46 -5.26 -0.88 16.48
C TRP A 46 -6.66 -1.28 16.96
N ALA A 47 -6.90 -2.51 17.36
CA ALA A 47 -8.19 -2.91 17.94
C ALA A 47 -8.56 -2.10 19.20
N ALA A 48 -7.57 -1.76 20.04
CA ALA A 48 -7.80 -0.91 21.21
C ALA A 48 -8.10 0.56 20.82
N LEU A 49 -7.44 1.08 19.78
CA LEU A 49 -7.71 2.43 19.27
C LEU A 49 -9.07 2.51 18.59
N ASP A 50 -9.45 1.51 17.81
CA ASP A 50 -10.75 1.39 17.16
C ASP A 50 -11.89 1.34 18.22
N ALA A 51 -11.68 0.63 19.32
CA ALA A 51 -12.63 0.61 20.43
C ALA A 51 -12.77 1.99 21.10
N ALA A 52 -11.67 2.68 21.35
CA ALA A 52 -11.70 4.03 21.95
C ALA A 52 -12.38 5.04 21.02
N GLU A 53 -12.15 4.95 19.71
CA GLU A 53 -12.82 5.78 18.71
C GLU A 53 -14.32 5.52 18.71
N ALA A 54 -14.73 4.24 18.65
CA ALA A 54 -16.13 3.85 18.63
C ALA A 54 -16.88 4.30 19.88
N ASP A 55 -16.26 4.17 21.08
CA ASP A 55 -16.82 4.62 22.33
C ASP A 55 -17.00 6.15 22.36
N ALA A 56 -16.03 6.90 21.88
CA ALA A 56 -16.10 8.37 21.84
C ALA A 56 -17.19 8.85 20.86
N LEU A 57 -17.29 8.23 19.69
CA LEU A 57 -18.34 8.50 18.72
C LEU A 57 -19.74 8.16 19.27
N ALA A 58 -19.89 7.04 19.95
CA ALA A 58 -21.17 6.64 20.57
C ALA A 58 -21.62 7.60 21.67
N GLN A 59 -20.70 8.31 22.32
CA GLN A 59 -20.97 9.37 23.31
C GLN A 59 -21.29 10.72 22.66
N GLY A 60 -21.24 10.83 21.33
CA GLY A 60 -21.51 12.07 20.60
C GLY A 60 -20.40 13.11 20.77
N MET A 61 -19.18 12.67 21.05
CA MET A 61 -18.03 13.57 21.20
C MET A 61 -17.73 14.30 19.90
N SER A 62 -17.27 15.54 20.01
CA SER A 62 -16.80 16.31 18.86
C SER A 62 -15.52 15.68 18.27
N ARG A 63 -15.20 16.01 17.01
CA ARG A 63 -13.98 15.57 16.31
C ARG A 63 -12.71 15.69 17.18
N THR A 64 -12.51 16.84 17.80
CA THR A 64 -11.33 17.08 18.66
C THR A 64 -11.34 16.15 19.87
N GLU A 65 -12.49 15.93 20.49
CA GLU A 65 -12.62 15.03 21.64
C GLU A 65 -12.36 13.57 21.24
N VAL A 66 -12.86 13.13 20.08
CA VAL A 66 -12.57 11.78 19.55
C VAL A 66 -11.07 11.61 19.29
N ILE A 67 -10.41 12.57 18.62
CA ILE A 67 -8.95 12.52 18.38
C ILE A 67 -8.20 12.41 19.70
N ASN A 68 -8.59 13.22 20.73
CA ASN A 68 -7.96 13.18 22.03
C ASN A 68 -8.21 11.86 22.78
N ALA A 69 -9.39 11.26 22.64
CA ALA A 69 -9.71 9.96 23.24
C ALA A 69 -8.82 8.87 22.65
N VAL A 70 -8.69 8.82 21.32
CA VAL A 70 -7.81 7.85 20.63
C VAL A 70 -6.34 8.10 20.97
N TYR A 71 -5.90 9.36 21.02
CA TYR A 71 -4.54 9.72 21.43
C TYR A 71 -4.24 9.23 22.85
N THR A 72 -5.17 9.45 23.79
CA THR A 72 -5.03 9.00 25.16
C THR A 72 -5.00 7.47 25.25
N ALA A 73 -5.82 6.78 24.47
CA ALA A 73 -5.80 5.33 24.38
C ALA A 73 -4.43 4.84 23.89
N ALA A 74 -3.88 5.44 22.84
CA ALA A 74 -2.57 5.11 22.31
C ALA A 74 -1.45 5.29 23.36
N LEU A 75 -1.45 6.39 24.12
CA LEU A 75 -0.49 6.65 25.19
C LEU A 75 -0.53 5.59 26.31
N ASN A 76 -1.67 4.94 26.53
CA ASN A 76 -1.85 3.92 27.55
C ASN A 76 -1.43 2.50 27.10
N LEU A 77 -1.14 2.31 25.83
CA LEU A 77 -0.65 1.02 25.32
C LEU A 77 0.86 0.85 25.59
N ASN A 78 1.24 -0.32 26.12
CA ASN A 78 2.63 -0.63 26.43
C ASN A 78 3.49 -0.87 25.17
N THR A 79 2.85 -1.19 24.05
CA THR A 79 3.51 -1.43 22.76
C THR A 79 3.73 -0.17 21.94
N VAL A 80 3.18 0.97 22.39
CA VAL A 80 3.34 2.27 21.72
C VAL A 80 4.55 2.98 22.32
N ASP A 81 5.44 3.46 21.46
CA ASP A 81 6.55 4.33 21.84
C ASP A 81 6.02 5.75 22.09
N LYS A 82 6.07 6.16 23.35
CA LYS A 82 5.51 7.45 23.80
C LYS A 82 6.28 8.66 23.29
N ASP A 83 7.55 8.49 22.94
CA ASP A 83 8.39 9.54 22.39
C ASP A 83 8.25 9.69 20.87
N SER A 84 7.52 8.75 20.22
CA SER A 84 7.30 8.74 18.78
C SER A 84 6.16 9.63 18.28
N PHE A 85 5.33 10.15 19.18
CA PHE A 85 4.19 10.96 18.78
C PHE A 85 4.62 12.25 18.09
N SER A 86 3.99 12.52 16.95
CA SER A 86 4.12 13.78 16.23
C SER A 86 2.79 14.19 15.61
N ASP A 87 2.65 15.49 15.34
CA ASP A 87 1.45 16.02 14.73
C ASP A 87 1.24 15.47 13.33
N PHE A 88 0.07 14.93 13.10
CA PHE A 88 -0.45 14.57 11.79
C PHE A 88 -1.55 15.54 11.41
N THR A 89 -1.22 16.69 10.90
CA THR A 89 -2.22 17.73 10.63
C THR A 89 -3.16 17.96 11.84
N LYS A 90 -4.13 18.86 11.74
CA LYS A 90 -5.19 19.05 12.74
C LYS A 90 -6.17 17.87 12.86
N ASP A 91 -5.99 16.81 12.06
CA ASP A 91 -6.93 15.71 11.86
C ASP A 91 -6.47 14.40 12.51
N GLY A 92 -5.27 14.39 13.14
CA GLY A 92 -4.73 13.17 13.72
C GLY A 92 -3.30 13.29 14.24
N PHE A 93 -2.64 12.16 14.39
CA PHE A 93 -1.27 12.07 14.91
C PHE A 93 -0.54 10.84 14.35
N TYR A 94 0.80 10.93 14.28
CA TYR A 94 1.70 9.80 14.03
C TYR A 94 2.20 9.22 15.35
N PHE A 95 2.51 7.92 15.33
CA PHE A 95 3.12 7.18 16.43
C PHE A 95 3.77 5.90 15.92
N THR A 96 4.50 5.19 16.78
CA THR A 96 5.02 3.86 16.43
C THR A 96 4.54 2.80 17.42
N VAL A 97 4.35 1.57 16.92
CA VAL A 97 4.05 0.37 17.69
C VAL A 97 5.19 -0.63 17.47
N ASP A 98 6.02 -0.88 18.47
CA ASP A 98 7.23 -1.71 18.34
C ASP A 98 8.10 -1.30 17.13
N GLY A 99 8.28 -0.01 16.89
CA GLY A 99 9.04 0.57 15.77
C GLY A 99 8.29 0.66 14.44
N MET A 100 7.10 0.07 14.31
CA MET A 100 6.27 0.14 13.11
C MET A 100 5.52 1.48 13.06
N TYR A 101 5.65 2.19 11.95
CA TYR A 101 5.00 3.49 11.75
C TYR A 101 3.49 3.38 11.61
N CYS A 102 2.78 4.20 12.35
CA CYS A 102 1.33 4.29 12.40
C CYS A 102 0.86 5.74 12.29
N ALA A 103 -0.34 5.95 11.73
CA ALA A 103 -0.99 7.25 11.72
C ALA A 103 -2.50 7.12 11.97
N TYR A 104 -3.00 7.82 12.95
CA TYR A 104 -4.44 8.02 13.13
C TYR A 104 -4.86 9.25 12.35
N ASN A 105 -5.89 9.11 11.50
CA ASN A 105 -6.47 10.23 10.76
C ASN A 105 -7.99 10.16 10.82
N TYR A 106 -8.58 11.04 11.63
CA TYR A 106 -10.02 11.10 11.85
C TYR A 106 -10.80 11.29 10.55
N ARG A 107 -10.33 12.19 9.66
CA ARG A 107 -11.03 12.52 8.41
C ARG A 107 -11.15 11.32 7.48
N LEU A 108 -10.04 10.61 7.26
CA LEU A 108 -10.03 9.43 6.40
C LEU A 108 -10.86 8.27 6.98
N ARG A 109 -11.05 8.24 8.29
CA ARG A 109 -11.77 7.17 8.97
C ARG A 109 -13.26 7.45 9.13
N ASN A 110 -13.65 8.71 9.29
CA ASN A 110 -15.01 9.08 9.74
C ASN A 110 -15.73 10.07 8.83
N GLU A 111 -15.02 10.74 7.92
CA GLU A 111 -15.61 11.78 7.06
C GLU A 111 -15.54 11.44 5.56
N LEU A 112 -15.35 10.16 5.22
CA LEU A 112 -15.48 9.73 3.83
C LEU A 112 -16.94 9.92 3.38
N ASN A 113 -17.12 10.48 2.19
CA ASN A 113 -18.41 10.57 1.57
C ASN A 113 -18.76 9.21 0.93
N THR A 114 -19.49 8.38 1.68
CA THR A 114 -19.85 7.02 1.26
C THR A 114 -21.13 6.94 0.42
N ASP A 115 -21.76 8.08 0.08
CA ASP A 115 -22.92 8.14 -0.82
C ASP A 115 -22.51 7.87 -2.28
N CYS A 116 -21.85 6.76 -2.52
CA CYS A 116 -21.42 6.31 -3.83
C CYS A 116 -22.15 5.03 -4.25
N ALA A 117 -22.31 4.84 -5.54
CA ALA A 117 -22.86 3.60 -6.05
C ALA A 117 -21.92 2.44 -5.71
N PRO A 118 -22.44 1.27 -5.33
CA PRO A 118 -21.64 0.07 -5.17
C PRO A 118 -20.80 -0.19 -6.42
N VAL A 119 -19.53 -0.46 -6.24
CA VAL A 119 -18.59 -0.77 -7.32
C VAL A 119 -18.15 -2.21 -7.16
N GLU A 120 -18.10 -2.94 -8.27
CA GLU A 120 -17.42 -4.24 -8.26
C GLU A 120 -15.94 -4.00 -7.96
N GLU A 121 -15.47 -4.60 -6.87
CA GLU A 121 -14.05 -4.64 -6.54
C GLU A 121 -13.32 -5.44 -7.61
N GLY A 122 -12.11 -5.01 -7.94
CA GLY A 122 -11.36 -5.84 -8.85
C GLY A 122 -10.24 -5.15 -9.61
N VAL A 123 -9.67 -5.98 -10.46
CA VAL A 123 -8.64 -5.61 -11.44
C VAL A 123 -9.28 -5.70 -12.82
N VAL A 124 -9.27 -4.61 -13.56
CA VAL A 124 -9.77 -4.55 -14.93
C VAL A 124 -8.60 -4.39 -15.89
N LEU A 125 -8.40 -5.36 -16.78
CA LEU A 125 -7.39 -5.31 -17.84
C LEU A 125 -8.08 -5.28 -19.20
N THR A 126 -7.88 -4.20 -19.95
CA THR A 126 -8.30 -4.09 -21.36
C THR A 126 -7.05 -4.15 -22.25
N LYS A 127 -6.99 -5.15 -23.12
CA LYS A 127 -5.88 -5.32 -24.07
C LYS A 127 -5.93 -4.27 -25.16
N GLY A 128 -4.78 -3.68 -25.43
CA GLY A 128 -4.57 -2.75 -26.53
C GLY A 128 -4.49 -3.46 -27.89
N ASN A 129 -4.48 -2.67 -28.94
CA ASN A 129 -4.40 -3.18 -30.32
C ASN A 129 -2.97 -3.37 -30.83
N GLY A 130 -1.96 -3.18 -29.96
CA GLY A 130 -0.55 -3.37 -30.25
C GLY A 130 0.06 -2.36 -31.25
N LYS A 131 -0.63 -1.24 -31.54
CA LYS A 131 -0.04 -0.18 -32.35
C LYS A 131 1.08 0.48 -31.57
N LYS A 132 2.21 0.73 -32.22
CA LYS A 132 3.33 1.44 -31.59
C LYS A 132 2.87 2.85 -31.19
N SER A 133 3.17 3.22 -29.96
CA SER A 133 2.88 4.53 -29.39
C SER A 133 3.53 5.64 -30.22
N ALA A 134 2.80 6.74 -30.37
CA ALA A 134 3.34 8.01 -30.85
C ALA A 134 4.09 8.79 -29.73
N LEU A 135 4.08 8.28 -28.50
CA LEU A 135 4.81 8.86 -27.36
C LEU A 135 6.31 8.59 -27.55
N LYS A 136 7.03 9.59 -28.02
CA LYS A 136 8.46 9.45 -28.41
C LYS A 136 9.39 9.09 -27.26
N ASP A 137 9.00 9.41 -26.01
CA ASP A 137 9.85 9.31 -24.83
C ASP A 137 9.35 8.26 -23.80
N ALA A 138 8.17 7.67 -24.01
CA ALA A 138 7.68 6.57 -23.18
C ALA A 138 8.13 5.22 -23.77
N GLU A 139 8.75 4.40 -22.95
CA GLU A 139 9.21 3.06 -23.33
C GLU A 139 8.06 2.09 -23.58
N SER A 140 6.89 2.36 -22.96
CA SER A 140 5.68 1.54 -23.08
C SER A 140 4.45 2.37 -23.44
N PRO A 141 3.51 1.83 -24.26
CA PRO A 141 2.22 2.45 -24.54
C PRO A 141 1.18 2.19 -23.43
N ASN A 142 1.49 1.36 -22.43
CA ASN A 142 0.53 0.85 -21.46
C ASN A 142 0.17 1.90 -20.43
N VAL A 143 -1.09 1.89 -19.99
CA VAL A 143 -1.65 2.83 -19.00
C VAL A 143 -2.11 2.06 -17.77
N PHE A 144 -1.76 2.58 -16.59
CA PHE A 144 -2.14 2.02 -15.31
C PHE A 144 -2.87 3.08 -14.47
N LEU A 145 -4.10 2.80 -14.07
CA LEU A 145 -4.88 3.61 -13.15
C LEU A 145 -5.03 2.88 -11.80
N ILE A 146 -4.73 3.59 -10.73
CA ILE A 146 -4.80 3.13 -9.35
C ILE A 146 -5.83 4.00 -8.63
N ALA A 147 -6.95 3.41 -8.21
CA ALA A 147 -8.09 4.12 -7.62
C ALA A 147 -8.61 3.44 -6.35
N PRO A 148 -7.86 3.46 -5.22
CA PRO A 148 -8.22 2.76 -3.99
C PRO A 148 -9.55 3.19 -3.40
N TYR A 149 -9.91 4.47 -3.50
CA TYR A 149 -11.12 5.03 -2.91
C TYR A 149 -12.33 5.03 -3.85
N TYR A 150 -12.17 4.56 -5.08
CA TYR A 150 -13.30 4.45 -6.00
C TYR A 150 -14.34 3.46 -5.45
N GLY A 151 -15.57 3.92 -5.27
CA GLY A 151 -16.63 3.15 -4.63
C GLY A 151 -16.67 3.23 -3.09
N HIS A 152 -15.66 3.82 -2.46
CA HIS A 152 -15.63 4.09 -1.02
C HIS A 152 -15.88 5.56 -0.69
N ASP A 153 -15.63 6.46 -1.64
CA ASP A 153 -15.83 7.89 -1.49
C ASP A 153 -16.45 8.45 -2.78
N SER A 154 -17.60 9.09 -2.69
CA SER A 154 -18.34 9.63 -3.83
C SER A 154 -17.66 10.84 -4.50
N SER A 155 -16.59 11.37 -3.92
CA SER A 155 -15.74 12.37 -4.58
C SER A 155 -14.89 11.77 -5.70
N PHE A 156 -14.68 10.45 -5.72
CA PHE A 156 -13.98 9.74 -6.78
C PHE A 156 -14.95 9.32 -7.89
N THR A 157 -14.68 9.78 -9.09
CA THR A 157 -15.58 9.63 -10.25
C THR A 157 -14.94 8.87 -11.38
N ASP A 158 -15.74 8.54 -12.42
CA ASP A 158 -15.24 7.90 -13.65
C ASP A 158 -14.35 8.81 -14.53
N GLN A 159 -14.04 10.03 -14.12
CA GLN A 159 -13.26 10.95 -14.94
C GLN A 159 -11.90 10.34 -15.31
N TYR A 160 -11.10 9.98 -14.33
CA TYR A 160 -9.77 9.41 -14.60
C TYR A 160 -9.83 8.05 -15.30
N LYS A 161 -10.89 7.27 -15.08
CA LYS A 161 -11.13 6.03 -15.84
C LYS A 161 -11.30 6.32 -17.32
N ARG A 162 -12.14 7.31 -17.68
CA ARG A 162 -12.33 7.70 -19.09
C ARG A 162 -11.07 8.29 -19.70
N GLU A 163 -10.34 9.11 -18.96
CA GLU A 163 -9.08 9.69 -19.42
C GLU A 163 -8.03 8.62 -19.66
N ALA A 164 -7.81 7.70 -18.71
CA ALA A 164 -6.87 6.60 -18.84
C ALA A 164 -7.21 5.66 -20.02
N GLN A 165 -8.49 5.33 -20.19
CA GLN A 165 -8.96 4.55 -21.33
C GLN A 165 -8.73 5.26 -22.67
N SER A 166 -8.96 6.59 -22.70
CA SER A 166 -8.73 7.40 -23.90
C SER A 166 -7.24 7.45 -24.27
N ILE A 167 -6.35 7.58 -23.27
CA ILE A 167 -4.90 7.55 -23.48
C ILE A 167 -4.49 6.18 -24.02
N ALA A 168 -4.92 5.08 -23.39
CA ALA A 168 -4.61 3.73 -23.84
C ALA A 168 -5.10 3.46 -25.26
N ALA A 169 -6.31 3.91 -25.60
CA ALA A 169 -6.85 3.80 -26.95
C ALA A 169 -6.02 4.60 -27.98
N ALA A 170 -5.55 5.80 -27.62
CA ALA A 170 -4.72 6.64 -28.47
C ALA A 170 -3.30 6.07 -28.67
N THR A 171 -2.73 5.48 -27.62
CA THR A 171 -1.39 4.85 -27.68
C THR A 171 -1.42 3.44 -28.26
N GLY A 172 -2.58 2.78 -28.29
CA GLY A 172 -2.72 1.37 -28.65
C GLY A 172 -2.19 0.41 -27.61
N GLY A 173 -1.93 0.89 -26.39
CA GLY A 173 -1.44 0.11 -25.26
C GLY A 173 -2.55 -0.56 -24.45
N ASP A 174 -2.13 -1.40 -23.51
CA ASP A 174 -3.04 -2.01 -22.52
C ASP A 174 -3.50 -0.95 -21.51
N TYR A 175 -4.74 -1.07 -21.06
CA TYR A 175 -5.27 -0.34 -19.92
C TYR A 175 -5.46 -1.27 -18.74
N LEU A 176 -4.83 -0.97 -17.63
CA LEU A 176 -5.01 -1.67 -16.36
C LEU A 176 -5.62 -0.71 -15.33
N LEU A 177 -6.67 -1.14 -14.67
CA LEU A 177 -7.26 -0.48 -13.51
C LEU A 177 -7.17 -1.43 -12.30
N ILE A 178 -6.67 -0.92 -11.17
CA ILE A 178 -6.79 -1.55 -9.86
C ILE A 178 -7.53 -0.57 -8.94
N GLN A 179 -8.65 -0.99 -8.39
CA GLN A 179 -9.55 -0.13 -7.62
C GLN A 179 -9.96 -0.77 -6.29
N SER A 180 -10.52 0.06 -5.39
CA SER A 180 -11.10 -0.39 -4.13
C SER A 180 -10.11 -1.22 -3.30
N THR A 181 -10.53 -2.24 -2.59
CA THR A 181 -9.67 -3.11 -1.76
C THR A 181 -8.72 -3.99 -2.56
N SER A 182 -8.89 -4.09 -3.90
CA SER A 182 -7.91 -4.74 -4.78
C SER A 182 -6.66 -3.90 -4.99
N ALA A 183 -6.71 -2.59 -4.71
CA ALA A 183 -5.55 -1.69 -4.76
C ALA A 183 -4.68 -1.89 -3.50
N THR A 184 -4.06 -3.07 -3.41
CA THR A 184 -3.10 -3.42 -2.35
C THR A 184 -1.71 -2.90 -2.71
N GLY A 185 -0.85 -2.69 -1.70
CA GLY A 185 0.54 -2.30 -1.93
C GLY A 185 1.26 -3.24 -2.92
N PRO A 186 1.27 -4.57 -2.68
CA PRO A 186 1.89 -5.53 -3.59
C PRO A 186 1.32 -5.47 -5.02
N ALA A 187 -0.02 -5.41 -5.17
CA ALA A 187 -0.64 -5.35 -6.50
C ALA A 187 -0.23 -4.08 -7.27
N ILE A 188 -0.07 -2.95 -6.57
CA ILE A 188 0.41 -1.71 -7.18
C ILE A 188 1.87 -1.86 -7.63
N ALA A 189 2.76 -2.31 -6.73
CA ALA A 189 4.17 -2.44 -7.03
C ALA A 189 4.45 -3.45 -8.16
N GLU A 190 3.80 -4.62 -8.13
CA GLU A 190 3.92 -5.66 -9.16
C GLU A 190 3.52 -5.16 -10.55
N ASN A 191 2.48 -4.34 -10.64
CA ASN A 191 1.93 -3.88 -11.90
C ASN A 191 2.49 -2.52 -12.36
N PHE A 192 3.41 -1.92 -11.61
CA PHE A 192 4.00 -0.63 -11.97
C PHE A 192 4.99 -0.71 -13.14
N VAL A 193 5.60 -1.87 -13.33
CA VAL A 193 6.58 -2.14 -14.39
C VAL A 193 5.91 -2.15 -15.76
N ASP A 194 6.64 -1.73 -16.80
CA ASP A 194 6.19 -1.67 -18.18
C ASP A 194 4.94 -0.78 -18.39
N LYS A 195 4.93 0.39 -17.75
CA LYS A 195 3.88 1.39 -17.95
C LYS A 195 4.48 2.68 -18.50
N GLY A 196 3.84 3.23 -19.53
CA GLY A 196 4.19 4.55 -20.06
C GLY A 196 3.44 5.67 -19.35
N VAL A 197 2.27 5.39 -18.82
CA VAL A 197 1.46 6.33 -18.02
C VAL A 197 0.92 5.64 -16.78
N VAL A 198 1.12 6.26 -15.62
CA VAL A 198 0.54 5.84 -14.35
C VAL A 198 -0.28 6.99 -13.78
N ILE A 199 -1.52 6.71 -13.40
CA ILE A 199 -2.43 7.68 -12.81
C ILE A 199 -2.80 7.19 -11.41
N PHE A 200 -2.53 8.02 -10.39
CA PHE A 200 -3.01 7.81 -9.02
C PHE A 200 -4.23 8.69 -8.79
N ASP A 201 -5.38 8.07 -8.54
CA ASP A 201 -6.63 8.72 -8.13
C ASP A 201 -6.98 8.27 -6.71
N SER A 202 -6.47 9.00 -5.70
CA SER A 202 -6.57 8.60 -4.31
C SER A 202 -6.49 9.79 -3.35
N HIS A 203 -6.73 9.54 -2.08
CA HIS A 203 -6.28 10.44 -1.02
C HIS A 203 -4.77 10.37 -0.88
N GLY A 204 -4.19 11.49 -0.45
CA GLY A 204 -2.78 11.60 -0.13
C GLY A 204 -2.57 12.19 1.25
N THR A 205 -1.44 11.90 1.84
CA THR A 205 -0.98 12.48 3.10
C THR A 205 0.53 12.66 3.08
N GLN A 206 1.04 13.41 4.06
CA GLN A 206 2.46 13.71 4.14
C GLN A 206 2.97 13.55 5.57
N SER A 207 4.19 13.01 5.71
CA SER A 207 4.94 13.00 6.96
C SER A 207 6.39 13.41 6.68
N GLY A 208 6.83 14.47 7.33
CA GLY A 208 8.16 15.01 7.06
C GLY A 208 8.35 15.36 5.60
N THR A 209 9.30 14.69 4.94
CA THR A 209 9.61 14.85 3.51
C THR A 209 8.92 13.84 2.61
N SER A 210 8.25 12.84 3.17
CA SER A 210 7.58 11.76 2.43
C SER A 210 6.12 12.10 2.13
N SER A 211 5.71 11.88 0.88
CA SER A 211 4.31 11.93 0.45
C SER A 211 3.81 10.50 0.30
N TYR A 212 2.63 10.23 0.83
CA TYR A 212 2.04 8.91 0.85
C TYR A 212 0.76 8.85 0.04
N LEU A 213 0.59 7.75 -0.67
CA LEU A 213 -0.65 7.32 -1.29
C LEU A 213 -1.48 6.55 -0.25
N CYS A 214 -2.71 6.98 -0.03
CA CYS A 214 -3.62 6.27 0.87
C CYS A 214 -4.27 5.08 0.17
N LEU A 215 -4.24 3.92 0.83
CA LEU A 215 -4.92 2.69 0.43
C LEU A 215 -6.08 2.42 1.39
N THR A 216 -7.13 1.76 0.92
CA THR A 216 -8.25 1.33 1.77
C THR A 216 -7.97 0.03 2.51
N THR A 217 -6.87 -0.63 2.22
CA THR A 217 -6.44 -1.89 2.83
C THR A 217 -4.96 -1.89 3.15
N ASN A 218 -4.56 -2.70 4.12
CA ASN A 218 -3.17 -2.97 4.48
C ASN A 218 -2.72 -4.36 4.03
N SER A 219 -3.50 -5.05 3.21
CA SER A 219 -3.22 -6.42 2.78
C SER A 219 -1.87 -6.51 2.06
N GLY A 220 -1.04 -7.44 2.53
CA GLY A 220 0.28 -7.71 1.96
C GLY A 220 1.38 -6.72 2.34
N ILE A 221 1.12 -5.77 3.25
CA ILE A 221 2.15 -4.90 3.82
C ILE A 221 2.83 -5.64 4.97
N THR A 222 4.14 -5.66 4.97
CA THR A 222 4.97 -6.42 5.92
C THR A 222 5.40 -5.57 7.12
N GLN A 223 5.94 -6.24 8.16
CA GLN A 223 6.57 -5.55 9.28
C GLN A 223 7.76 -4.68 8.83
N GLU A 224 8.54 -5.18 7.88
CA GLU A 224 9.70 -4.46 7.33
C GLU A 224 9.28 -3.15 6.68
N ASP A 225 8.19 -3.13 5.91
CA ASP A 225 7.66 -1.94 5.27
C ASP A 225 7.27 -0.87 6.29
N TYR A 226 6.63 -1.29 7.39
CA TYR A 226 6.27 -0.39 8.49
C TYR A 226 7.48 0.09 9.28
N ASN A 227 8.47 -0.77 9.55
CA ASN A 227 9.68 -0.39 10.28
C ASN A 227 10.54 0.60 9.50
N ASN A 228 10.59 0.48 8.17
CA ASN A 228 11.34 1.37 7.30
C ASN A 228 10.60 2.67 6.97
N GLY A 229 9.34 2.79 7.37
CA GLY A 229 8.47 3.92 7.04
C GLY A 229 8.17 4.04 5.55
N TRP A 230 8.30 2.96 4.78
CA TRP A 230 7.86 2.88 3.39
C TRP A 230 6.33 2.75 3.33
N ALA A 231 5.78 2.14 4.37
CA ALA A 231 4.36 2.12 4.64
C ALA A 231 4.07 2.64 6.06
N VAL A 232 2.83 3.14 6.24
CA VAL A 232 2.31 3.61 7.53
C VAL A 232 0.94 2.98 7.74
N ARG A 233 0.72 2.34 8.88
CA ARG A 233 -0.56 1.69 9.22
C ARG A 233 -1.59 2.71 9.70
N SER A 234 -2.84 2.58 9.25
CA SER A 234 -3.98 3.36 9.73
C SER A 234 -5.24 2.48 9.85
N GLY A 235 -5.37 1.79 10.97
CA GLY A 235 -6.45 0.82 11.16
C GLY A 235 -6.36 -0.35 10.17
N SER A 236 -7.42 -0.58 9.39
CA SER A 236 -7.45 -1.56 8.29
C SER A 236 -6.80 -1.06 7.00
N ALA A 237 -6.49 0.23 6.92
CA ALA A 237 -5.85 0.88 5.78
C ALA A 237 -4.33 0.97 5.93
N ALA A 238 -3.65 1.33 4.86
CA ALA A 238 -2.23 1.68 4.86
C ALA A 238 -1.97 2.88 3.96
N PHE A 239 -0.86 3.56 4.20
CA PHE A 239 -0.31 4.59 3.33
C PHE A 239 1.04 4.09 2.84
N ILE A 240 1.32 4.20 1.53
CA ILE A 240 2.59 3.79 0.94
C ILE A 240 3.26 4.96 0.23
N ASP A 241 4.58 5.01 0.22
CA ASP A 241 5.34 6.01 -0.53
C ASP A 241 6.07 5.40 -1.74
N GLY A 242 6.83 6.24 -2.46
CA GLY A 242 7.56 5.81 -3.65
C GLY A 242 8.62 4.75 -3.37
N ARG A 243 9.21 4.74 -2.16
CA ARG A 243 10.22 3.74 -1.75
C ARG A 243 9.62 2.35 -1.61
N TYR A 244 8.35 2.26 -1.15
CA TYR A 244 7.62 1.01 -1.14
C TYR A 244 7.51 0.42 -2.55
N ILE A 245 7.10 1.25 -3.53
CA ILE A 245 6.95 0.81 -4.92
C ILE A 245 8.32 0.40 -5.50
N GLU A 246 9.36 1.18 -5.26
CA GLU A 246 10.72 0.90 -5.73
C GLU A 246 11.26 -0.42 -5.16
N HIS A 247 11.01 -0.68 -3.87
CA HIS A 247 11.50 -1.89 -3.19
C HIS A 247 10.79 -3.16 -3.65
N HIS A 248 9.48 -3.08 -3.89
CA HIS A 248 8.65 -4.24 -4.22
C HIS A 248 8.39 -4.42 -5.72
N ALA A 249 8.78 -3.49 -6.56
CA ALA A 249 8.65 -3.66 -8.01
C ALA A 249 9.54 -4.82 -8.49
N PRO A 250 9.02 -5.72 -9.36
CA PRO A 250 9.78 -6.90 -9.79
C PRO A 250 10.94 -6.59 -10.74
N ASP A 251 11.01 -5.37 -11.25
CA ASP A 251 12.06 -4.89 -12.16
C ASP A 251 12.22 -3.37 -12.03
N THR A 252 13.26 -2.83 -12.67
CA THR A 252 13.51 -1.39 -12.71
C THR A 252 12.32 -0.64 -13.34
N LEU A 253 11.90 0.43 -12.70
CA LEU A 253 10.85 1.28 -13.23
C LEU A 253 11.35 1.96 -14.51
N SER A 254 10.63 1.75 -15.60
CA SER A 254 10.89 2.40 -16.89
C SER A 254 10.51 3.87 -16.86
N ASN A 255 10.97 4.64 -17.85
CA ASN A 255 10.54 6.03 -18.02
C ASN A 255 9.03 6.08 -18.25
N CYS A 256 8.29 6.56 -17.26
CA CYS A 256 6.84 6.71 -17.32
C CYS A 256 6.41 8.13 -16.91
N PHE A 257 5.29 8.55 -17.44
CA PHE A 257 4.60 9.75 -16.99
C PHE A 257 3.71 9.37 -15.80
N VAL A 258 3.94 9.98 -14.64
CA VAL A 258 3.13 9.76 -13.43
C VAL A 258 2.24 10.97 -13.19
N TRP A 259 0.93 10.77 -13.20
CA TRP A 259 -0.06 11.75 -12.80
C TRP A 259 -0.59 11.42 -11.40
N MET A 260 -0.38 12.33 -10.46
CA MET A 260 -0.80 12.17 -9.07
C MET A 260 -1.99 13.08 -8.77
N ALA A 261 -3.20 12.54 -8.90
CA ALA A 261 -4.44 13.18 -8.45
C ALA A 261 -4.66 12.85 -6.96
N ILE A 262 -3.74 13.31 -6.13
CA ILE A 262 -3.76 13.11 -4.67
C ILE A 262 -3.48 14.42 -3.96
N CYS A 263 -4.14 14.64 -2.79
CA CYS A 263 -3.83 15.78 -1.92
C CYS A 263 -2.39 15.65 -1.41
N GLU A 264 -1.64 16.76 -1.37
CA GLU A 264 -0.25 16.82 -0.88
C GLU A 264 0.75 15.91 -1.61
N GLY A 265 0.39 15.44 -2.81
CA GLY A 265 1.18 14.50 -3.60
C GLY A 265 2.55 15.00 -4.04
N MET A 266 2.80 16.32 -3.97
CA MET A 266 4.10 16.91 -4.30
C MET A 266 4.37 18.16 -3.48
N LYS A 267 4.92 18.02 -2.28
CA LYS A 267 5.75 19.09 -1.75
C LYS A 267 7.16 18.91 -2.31
N ARG A 268 7.61 19.89 -3.10
CA ARG A 268 9.01 19.93 -3.55
C ARG A 268 9.92 19.94 -2.33
N GLN A 269 10.82 18.96 -2.24
CA GLN A 269 12.00 19.09 -1.41
C GLN A 269 12.78 20.32 -1.89
N GLY A 270 12.98 21.28 -0.98
CA GLY A 270 13.96 22.33 -1.14
C GLY A 270 13.44 23.60 -1.81
N GLN A 271 12.88 24.45 -1.01
CA GLN A 271 13.21 25.89 -0.95
C GLN A 271 13.11 26.29 0.52
N GLY A 272 14.22 26.09 1.25
CA GLY A 272 14.54 26.76 2.48
C GLY A 272 15.74 27.62 2.19
#